data_dbb58a8a497bb47f3d262e2b8a8c790d
#
_entry.id   dbb58a8a497bb47f3d262e2b8a8c790d
#
_cell.length_a   1.000
_cell.length_b   1.000
_cell.length_c   1.000
_cell.angle_alpha   90.00
_cell.angle_beta   90.00
_cell.angle_gamma   90.00
#
_symmetry.space_group_name_H-M   'P 1'
#
loop_
_entity.id
_entity.type
_entity.pdbx_description
1 polymer ?
#
loop_
_entity_poly.entity_id
_entity_poly.type
_entity_poly.pdbx_seq_one_letter_code
_entity_poly.pdbx_strand_id
1 'polypeptide(L)'
;SVLNNLSNISFDAEYAGICGITQQELADNFMPEINQMAEANGWTTEETLRQLKAYYDGYHFCRKNMIDVYNPYSLVHALATKDLRSFWASSGATTALAKFVNDMEIRLKDLDQCAIISTTIESSDVTGGGAELFMYQSGYLTIKGYTGGTYMLGIPNHEVRQALYEMVLPALAMRKGSDIQSAQAFLNLNLYNGNMPEAMKQLKALVADVPYSNKKLASMDMEERYRLIISTILN
;
A
#
# COMPACT_ATOMS: atom_id res chain seq x y z
N SER A 1 -15.50 28.62 16.61
CA SER A 1 -14.23 28.11 16.02
C SER A 1 -13.29 29.29 15.78
N VAL A 2 -12.13 29.30 16.36
CA VAL A 2 -11.14 30.41 16.31
C VAL A 2 -10.42 30.50 14.95
N LEU A 3 -10.65 29.55 14.02
CA LEU A 3 -9.94 29.44 12.75
C LEU A 3 -10.84 29.58 11.50
N ASN A 4 -11.93 30.33 11.61
CA ASN A 4 -12.86 30.55 10.48
C ASN A 4 -12.25 31.27 9.26
N ASN A 5 -11.03 31.78 9.37
CA ASN A 5 -10.34 32.50 8.30
C ASN A 5 -9.40 31.62 7.47
N LEU A 6 -9.25 30.32 7.79
CA LEU A 6 -8.44 29.39 7.02
C LEU A 6 -9.33 28.64 6.02
N SER A 7 -8.89 28.63 4.77
CA SER A 7 -9.51 27.80 3.72
C SER A 7 -8.84 26.44 3.70
N ASN A 8 -9.65 25.38 3.61
CA ASN A 8 -9.13 24.02 3.38
C ASN A 8 -8.79 23.86 1.89
N ILE A 9 -7.50 23.72 1.58
CA ILE A 9 -6.98 23.57 0.22
C ILE A 9 -6.71 22.11 -0.16
N SER A 10 -7.03 21.14 0.71
CA SER A 10 -6.66 19.72 0.53
C SER A 10 -7.21 19.11 -0.77
N PHE A 11 -8.31 19.64 -1.29
CA PHE A 11 -8.95 19.18 -2.52
C PHE A 11 -8.89 20.19 -3.65
N ASP A 12 -8.08 21.24 -3.51
CA ASP A 12 -7.95 22.29 -4.51
C ASP A 12 -7.01 21.81 -5.63
N ALA A 13 -7.47 22.03 -6.88
CA ALA A 13 -6.75 21.58 -8.08
C ALA A 13 -5.38 22.25 -8.26
N GLU A 14 -5.22 23.46 -7.75
CA GLU A 14 -3.96 24.22 -7.81
C GLU A 14 -2.88 23.57 -6.94
N TYR A 15 -3.28 22.95 -5.83
CA TYR A 15 -2.37 22.35 -4.85
C TYR A 15 -2.29 20.82 -4.93
N ALA A 16 -2.84 20.22 -6.00
CA ALA A 16 -2.93 18.74 -6.13
C ALA A 16 -1.59 18.01 -6.04
N GLY A 17 -0.48 18.66 -6.43
CA GLY A 17 0.87 18.08 -6.39
C GLY A 17 1.71 18.46 -5.16
N ILE A 18 1.22 19.35 -4.26
CA ILE A 18 2.04 19.98 -3.21
C ILE A 18 2.58 19.00 -2.17
N CYS A 19 1.89 17.87 -1.96
CA CYS A 19 2.25 16.88 -0.94
C CYS A 19 3.12 15.73 -1.46
N GLY A 20 3.59 15.79 -2.72
CA GLY A 20 4.38 14.73 -3.34
C GLY A 20 5.44 15.26 -4.28
N ILE A 21 6.12 14.35 -4.96
CA ILE A 21 7.06 14.65 -6.06
C ILE A 21 6.37 14.19 -7.34
N THR A 22 6.23 15.08 -8.30
CA THR A 22 5.68 14.76 -9.61
C THR A 22 6.71 14.04 -10.48
N GLN A 23 6.24 13.34 -11.53
CA GLN A 23 7.14 12.70 -12.51
C GLN A 23 8.10 13.70 -13.16
N GLN A 24 7.65 14.93 -13.39
CA GLN A 24 8.50 15.99 -13.97
C GLN A 24 9.58 16.43 -12.99
N GLU A 25 9.22 16.68 -11.73
CA GLU A 25 10.19 17.05 -10.70
C GLU A 25 11.21 15.93 -10.43
N LEU A 26 10.79 14.66 -10.49
CA LEU A 26 11.68 13.51 -10.41
C LEU A 26 12.71 13.53 -11.55
N ALA A 27 12.25 13.74 -12.78
CA ALA A 27 13.12 13.80 -13.94
C ALA A 27 14.07 15.01 -13.92
N ASP A 28 13.59 16.16 -13.47
CA ASP A 28 14.37 17.40 -13.47
C ASP A 28 15.44 17.42 -12.36
N ASN A 29 15.20 16.76 -11.22
CA ASN A 29 16.02 16.94 -10.04
C ASN A 29 16.79 15.70 -9.59
N PHE A 30 16.40 14.48 -10.00
CA PHE A 30 16.92 13.23 -9.43
C PHE A 30 17.56 12.28 -10.46
N MET A 31 17.79 12.72 -11.70
CA MET A 31 18.39 11.86 -12.72
C MET A 31 19.77 11.29 -12.36
N PRO A 32 20.66 12.01 -11.67
CA PRO A 32 21.94 11.44 -11.22
C PRO A 32 21.74 10.23 -10.27
N GLU A 33 20.84 10.35 -9.29
CA GLU A 33 20.51 9.30 -8.31
C GLU A 33 19.83 8.10 -8.98
N ILE A 34 18.92 8.35 -9.93
CA ILE A 34 18.25 7.32 -10.73
C ILE A 34 19.27 6.52 -11.52
N ASN A 35 20.23 7.18 -12.18
CA ASN A 35 21.28 6.50 -12.93
C ASN A 35 22.21 5.68 -12.03
N GLN A 36 22.55 6.18 -10.84
CA GLN A 36 23.32 5.42 -9.85
C GLN A 36 22.56 4.18 -9.34
N MET A 37 21.24 4.31 -9.14
CA MET A 37 20.38 3.19 -8.76
C MET A 37 20.28 2.17 -9.90
N ALA A 38 20.17 2.61 -11.14
CA ALA A 38 20.17 1.77 -12.33
C ALA A 38 21.45 0.93 -12.41
N GLU A 39 22.62 1.58 -12.28
CA GLU A 39 23.93 0.91 -12.29
C GLU A 39 24.06 -0.11 -11.17
N ALA A 40 23.69 0.25 -9.94
CA ALA A 40 23.77 -0.62 -8.77
C ALA A 40 22.94 -1.90 -8.91
N ASN A 41 21.82 -1.83 -9.62
CA ASN A 41 20.88 -2.95 -9.80
C ASN A 41 21.04 -3.67 -11.15
N GLY A 42 21.91 -3.19 -12.04
CA GLY A 42 22.06 -3.73 -13.40
C GLY A 42 20.84 -3.47 -14.29
N TRP A 43 20.10 -2.38 -14.02
CA TRP A 43 18.92 -1.98 -14.76
C TRP A 43 19.24 -0.86 -15.77
N THR A 44 18.34 -0.64 -16.71
CA THR A 44 18.33 0.60 -17.49
C THR A 44 17.70 1.74 -16.68
N THR A 45 18.00 2.98 -17.06
CA THR A 45 17.34 4.16 -16.47
C THR A 45 15.81 4.09 -16.61
N GLU A 46 15.31 3.64 -17.77
CA GLU A 46 13.88 3.46 -18.03
C GLU A 46 13.25 2.40 -17.11
N GLU A 47 13.93 1.28 -16.93
CA GLU A 47 13.50 0.23 -16.00
C GLU A 47 13.45 0.75 -14.57
N THR A 48 14.47 1.51 -14.14
CA THR A 48 14.52 2.11 -12.80
C THR A 48 13.35 3.07 -12.59
N LEU A 49 13.05 3.94 -13.54
CA LEU A 49 11.89 4.83 -13.48
C LEU A 49 10.58 4.06 -13.41
N ARG A 50 10.45 2.97 -14.16
CA ARG A 50 9.26 2.10 -14.13
C ARG A 50 9.07 1.45 -12.76
N GLN A 51 10.15 0.96 -12.17
CA GLN A 51 10.13 0.35 -10.84
C GLN A 51 9.80 1.37 -9.74
N LEU A 52 10.45 2.54 -9.77
CA LEU A 52 10.14 3.63 -8.83
C LEU A 52 8.67 4.06 -8.92
N LYS A 53 8.13 4.15 -10.15
CA LYS A 53 6.73 4.48 -10.38
C LYS A 53 5.80 3.43 -9.78
N ALA A 54 6.05 2.16 -10.01
CA ALA A 54 5.23 1.08 -9.50
C ALA A 54 5.24 1.01 -7.96
N TYR A 55 6.39 1.32 -7.34
CA TYR A 55 6.57 1.20 -5.90
C TYR A 55 6.06 2.42 -5.11
N TYR A 56 6.27 3.66 -5.59
CA TYR A 56 6.13 4.86 -4.74
C TYR A 56 5.21 5.94 -5.30
N ASP A 57 4.75 5.81 -6.56
CA ASP A 57 3.85 6.76 -7.21
C ASP A 57 2.37 6.42 -6.94
N GLY A 58 1.46 7.15 -7.57
CA GLY A 58 0.04 6.84 -7.64
C GLY A 58 -0.82 7.47 -6.55
N TYR A 59 -0.29 8.42 -5.78
CA TYR A 59 -1.09 9.25 -4.89
C TYR A 59 -1.79 10.37 -5.65
N HIS A 60 -3.08 10.59 -5.33
CA HIS A 60 -3.89 11.67 -5.86
C HIS A 60 -4.65 12.36 -4.73
N PHE A 61 -4.64 13.68 -4.73
CA PHE A 61 -5.26 14.50 -3.68
C PHE A 61 -6.44 15.32 -4.16
N CYS A 62 -6.67 15.44 -5.48
CA CYS A 62 -7.75 16.23 -6.04
C CYS A 62 -8.49 15.51 -7.17
N ARG A 63 -9.84 15.54 -7.15
CA ARG A 63 -10.69 14.96 -8.19
C ARG A 63 -10.66 15.70 -9.54
N LYS A 64 -10.32 16.99 -9.53
CA LYS A 64 -10.27 17.84 -10.74
C LYS A 64 -8.90 17.82 -11.41
N ASN A 65 -7.86 17.48 -10.65
CA ASN A 65 -6.50 17.37 -11.13
C ASN A 65 -5.90 16.09 -10.56
N MET A 66 -5.99 15.01 -11.32
CA MET A 66 -5.52 13.67 -10.96
C MET A 66 -4.04 13.50 -11.32
N ILE A 67 -3.21 14.48 -10.94
CA ILE A 67 -1.77 14.35 -11.10
C ILE A 67 -1.24 13.27 -10.17
N ASP A 68 -0.47 12.32 -10.74
CA ASP A 68 0.27 11.33 -9.98
C ASP A 68 1.41 11.99 -9.22
N VAL A 69 1.56 11.66 -7.94
CA VAL A 69 2.71 12.08 -7.16
C VAL A 69 3.29 10.91 -6.37
N TYR A 70 4.62 10.91 -6.29
CA TYR A 70 5.40 9.97 -5.50
C TYR A 70 5.35 10.34 -4.02
N ASN A 71 5.39 9.32 -3.15
CA ASN A 71 5.69 9.53 -1.74
C ASN A 71 7.14 10.04 -1.58
N PRO A 72 7.35 11.28 -1.13
CA PRO A 72 8.70 11.86 -1.06
C PRO A 72 9.64 11.10 -0.12
N TYR A 73 9.13 10.65 1.02
CA TYR A 73 9.93 9.93 2.01
C TYR A 73 10.48 8.62 1.42
N SER A 74 9.59 7.79 0.88
CA SER A 74 9.97 6.49 0.32
C SER A 74 10.85 6.62 -0.92
N LEU A 75 10.51 7.55 -1.81
CA LEU A 75 11.29 7.81 -3.02
C LEU A 75 12.73 8.23 -2.69
N VAL A 76 12.92 9.20 -1.79
CA VAL A 76 14.26 9.68 -1.42
C VAL A 76 15.07 8.57 -0.73
N HIS A 77 14.45 7.78 0.12
CA HIS A 77 15.10 6.62 0.74
C HIS A 77 15.50 5.55 -0.26
N ALA A 78 14.64 5.24 -1.24
CA ALA A 78 14.95 4.27 -2.29
C ALA A 78 16.15 4.73 -3.14
N LEU A 79 16.18 5.99 -3.55
CA LEU A 79 17.30 6.56 -4.29
C LEU A 79 18.59 6.58 -3.48
N ALA A 80 18.53 6.92 -2.18
CA ALA A 80 19.69 6.94 -1.30
C ALA A 80 20.27 5.55 -1.04
N THR A 81 19.42 4.55 -0.84
CA THR A 81 19.84 3.16 -0.55
C THR A 81 20.04 2.32 -1.80
N LYS A 82 19.54 2.79 -2.97
CA LYS A 82 19.52 2.08 -4.26
C LYS A 82 18.76 0.76 -4.19
N ASP A 83 17.73 0.70 -3.33
CA ASP A 83 16.96 -0.49 -3.05
C ASP A 83 15.45 -0.18 -3.15
N LEU A 84 14.66 -1.18 -3.57
CA LEU A 84 13.20 -1.11 -3.60
C LEU A 84 12.63 -1.91 -2.45
N ARG A 85 12.02 -1.24 -1.48
CA ARG A 85 11.36 -1.87 -0.34
C ARG A 85 10.34 -0.94 0.28
N SER A 86 9.53 -1.46 1.19
CA SER A 86 8.60 -0.64 1.95
C SER A 86 9.36 0.14 3.04
N PHE A 87 9.57 1.44 2.80
CA PHE A 87 10.17 2.37 3.78
C PHE A 87 9.10 2.96 4.69
N TRP A 88 7.93 3.22 4.15
CA TRP A 88 6.84 3.88 4.85
C TRP A 88 6.23 3.03 5.97
N ALA A 89 6.12 1.71 5.77
CA ALA A 89 5.61 0.78 6.77
C ALA A 89 6.42 0.77 8.07
N SER A 90 7.72 1.08 7.99
CA SER A 90 8.61 1.15 9.16
C SER A 90 8.40 2.41 10.02
N SER A 91 7.61 3.39 9.56
CA SER A 91 7.43 4.69 10.21
C SER A 91 6.44 4.72 11.39
N GLY A 92 5.91 3.57 11.83
CA GLY A 92 5.06 3.46 13.04
C GLY A 92 3.54 3.64 12.81
N ALA A 93 3.10 4.03 11.62
CA ALA A 93 1.67 4.14 11.29
C ALA A 93 0.94 2.79 11.31
N THR A 94 1.69 1.69 11.19
CA THR A 94 1.19 0.31 11.10
C THR A 94 0.49 -0.18 12.37
N THR A 95 0.91 0.26 13.57
CA THR A 95 0.35 -0.24 14.83
C THR A 95 -1.10 0.22 15.06
N ALA A 96 -1.41 1.48 14.75
CA ALA A 96 -2.77 2.00 14.87
C ALA A 96 -3.71 1.33 13.86
N LEU A 97 -3.22 1.13 12.64
CA LEU A 97 -4.00 0.47 11.59
C LEU A 97 -4.18 -1.03 11.86
N ALA A 98 -3.18 -1.75 12.38
CA ALA A 98 -3.30 -3.16 12.74
C ALA A 98 -4.44 -3.39 13.75
N LYS A 99 -4.54 -2.52 14.76
CA LYS A 99 -5.67 -2.54 15.70
C LYS A 99 -6.99 -2.26 14.99
N PHE A 100 -7.01 -1.26 14.13
CA PHE A 100 -8.20 -0.85 13.40
C PHE A 100 -8.70 -1.92 12.40
N VAL A 101 -7.79 -2.56 11.67
CA VAL A 101 -8.10 -3.68 10.75
C VAL A 101 -8.62 -4.90 11.50
N ASN A 102 -8.08 -5.16 12.71
CA ASN A 102 -8.56 -6.26 13.56
C ASN A 102 -9.96 -6.00 14.14
N ASP A 103 -10.27 -4.76 14.47
CA ASP A 103 -11.56 -4.37 15.06
C ASP A 103 -12.67 -4.20 14.01
N MET A 104 -12.30 -3.84 12.78
CA MET A 104 -13.22 -3.70 11.65
C MET A 104 -13.03 -4.86 10.67
N GLU A 105 -14.11 -5.51 10.25
CA GLU A 105 -14.11 -6.61 9.27
C GLU A 105 -13.73 -6.14 7.85
N ILE A 106 -12.58 -5.45 7.71
CA ILE A 106 -12.10 -4.95 6.42
C ILE A 106 -11.55 -6.10 5.61
N ARG A 107 -12.13 -6.33 4.44
CA ARG A 107 -11.60 -7.27 3.45
C ARG A 107 -10.61 -6.53 2.54
N LEU A 108 -9.37 -7.02 2.45
CA LEU A 108 -8.32 -6.37 1.67
C LEU A 108 -8.71 -6.16 0.19
N LYS A 109 -9.50 -7.06 -0.39
CA LYS A 109 -9.99 -6.90 -1.77
C LYS A 109 -10.91 -5.69 -1.94
N ASP A 110 -11.65 -5.32 -0.90
CA ASP A 110 -12.57 -4.20 -0.95
C ASP A 110 -11.83 -2.86 -0.89
N LEU A 111 -10.54 -2.86 -0.45
CA LEU A 111 -9.69 -1.68 -0.40
C LEU A 111 -9.24 -1.17 -1.78
N ASP A 112 -9.20 -2.03 -2.78
CA ASP A 112 -8.87 -1.61 -4.16
C ASP A 112 -10.02 -0.87 -4.84
N GLN A 113 -11.24 -0.94 -4.30
CA GLN A 113 -12.43 -0.32 -4.87
C GLN A 113 -13.42 0.12 -3.78
N CYS A 114 -12.96 0.83 -2.78
CA CYS A 114 -13.88 1.39 -1.79
C CYS A 114 -14.42 2.75 -2.22
N ALA A 115 -15.58 3.11 -1.70
CA ALA A 115 -16.28 4.32 -2.06
C ALA A 115 -16.65 5.14 -0.81
N ILE A 116 -16.44 6.45 -0.87
CA ILE A 116 -16.79 7.38 0.20
C ILE A 116 -17.52 8.62 -0.35
N ILE A 117 -18.55 9.06 0.32
CA ILE A 117 -19.32 10.24 -0.10
C ILE A 117 -18.47 11.50 0.09
N SER A 118 -18.55 12.44 -0.85
CA SER A 118 -17.74 13.67 -0.82
C SER A 118 -17.90 14.48 0.47
N THR A 119 -19.12 14.56 1.01
CA THR A 119 -19.38 15.27 2.27
C THR A 119 -18.64 14.65 3.47
N THR A 120 -18.34 13.37 3.44
CA THR A 120 -17.59 12.68 4.50
C THR A 120 -16.09 12.93 4.38
N ILE A 121 -15.51 12.75 3.18
CA ILE A 121 -14.07 12.88 2.97
C ILE A 121 -13.60 14.35 3.01
N GLU A 122 -14.45 15.28 2.55
CA GLU A 122 -14.16 16.72 2.53
C GLU A 122 -14.48 17.41 3.87
N SER A 123 -15.14 16.71 4.81
CA SER A 123 -15.43 17.24 6.14
C SER A 123 -14.18 17.29 7.01
N SER A 124 -14.11 18.27 7.91
CA SER A 124 -13.06 18.34 8.94
C SER A 124 -13.32 17.41 10.14
N ASP A 125 -14.45 16.72 10.17
CA ASP A 125 -14.83 15.82 11.25
C ASP A 125 -14.36 14.38 10.94
N VAL A 126 -13.29 13.98 11.61
CA VAL A 126 -12.65 12.66 11.45
C VAL A 126 -13.44 11.54 12.14
N THR A 127 -14.36 11.89 13.07
CA THR A 127 -15.00 10.90 13.95
C THR A 127 -16.15 10.13 13.29
N GLY A 128 -16.70 10.64 12.19
CA GLY A 128 -17.86 10.06 11.50
C GLY A 128 -17.56 9.22 10.25
N GLY A 129 -16.30 9.12 9.83
CA GLY A 129 -15.96 8.68 8.46
C GLY A 129 -15.64 7.21 8.25
N GLY A 130 -15.68 6.37 9.29
CA GLY A 130 -15.40 4.93 9.16
C GLY A 130 -13.95 4.59 8.82
N ALA A 131 -13.75 3.34 8.40
CA ALA A 131 -12.44 2.77 8.07
C ALA A 131 -11.80 3.43 6.84
N GLU A 132 -12.60 3.69 5.82
CA GLU A 132 -12.15 4.22 4.54
C GLU A 132 -11.58 5.63 4.69
N LEU A 133 -12.23 6.48 5.49
CA LEU A 133 -11.73 7.82 5.78
C LEU A 133 -10.43 7.77 6.55
N PHE A 134 -10.34 6.92 7.59
CA PHE A 134 -9.12 6.73 8.37
C PHE A 134 -7.96 6.25 7.48
N MET A 135 -8.19 5.27 6.61
CA MET A 135 -7.19 4.73 5.71
C MET A 135 -6.75 5.75 4.65
N TYR A 136 -7.68 6.57 4.15
CA TYR A 136 -7.35 7.67 3.24
C TYR A 136 -6.48 8.73 3.92
N GLN A 137 -6.87 9.20 5.10
CA GLN A 137 -6.13 10.21 5.85
C GLN A 137 -4.76 9.72 6.34
N SER A 138 -4.64 8.41 6.56
CA SER A 138 -3.38 7.77 6.94
C SER A 138 -2.49 7.38 5.75
N GLY A 139 -2.90 7.66 4.50
CA GLY A 139 -2.14 7.39 3.29
C GLY A 139 -2.15 5.94 2.79
N TYR A 140 -2.99 5.07 3.36
CA TYR A 140 -3.19 3.70 2.86
C TYR A 140 -4.07 3.64 1.62
N LEU A 141 -4.97 4.61 1.48
CA LEU A 141 -5.81 4.77 0.31
C LEU A 141 -5.57 6.13 -0.33
N THR A 142 -5.85 6.21 -1.61
CA THR A 142 -5.79 7.44 -2.40
C THR A 142 -7.02 7.54 -3.29
N ILE A 143 -7.28 8.73 -3.84
CA ILE A 143 -8.37 8.95 -4.78
C ILE A 143 -8.02 8.26 -6.10
N LYS A 144 -8.90 7.38 -6.58
CA LYS A 144 -8.79 6.72 -7.91
C LYS A 144 -9.83 7.24 -8.90
N GLY A 145 -10.83 7.98 -8.42
CA GLY A 145 -11.86 8.56 -9.27
C GLY A 145 -12.93 9.30 -8.47
N TYR A 146 -13.84 9.95 -9.21
CA TYR A 146 -14.98 10.64 -8.64
C TYR A 146 -16.18 10.57 -9.58
N THR A 147 -17.32 10.15 -9.08
CA THR A 147 -18.57 10.10 -9.85
C THR A 147 -19.78 10.30 -8.94
N GLY A 148 -20.72 11.16 -9.34
CA GLY A 148 -22.00 11.29 -8.68
C GLY A 148 -21.93 11.68 -7.19
N GLY A 149 -20.98 12.53 -6.79
CA GLY A 149 -20.81 12.92 -5.38
C GLY A 149 -20.02 11.93 -4.54
N THR A 150 -19.42 10.90 -5.16
CA THR A 150 -18.71 9.81 -4.48
C THR A 150 -17.28 9.72 -4.98
N TYR A 151 -16.32 9.65 -4.06
CA TYR A 151 -14.94 9.32 -4.35
C TYR A 151 -14.76 7.81 -4.38
N MET A 152 -14.08 7.34 -5.41
CA MET A 152 -13.55 5.99 -5.47
C MET A 152 -12.13 6.02 -4.92
N LEU A 153 -11.87 5.18 -3.93
CA LEU A 153 -10.57 5.05 -3.27
C LEU A 153 -9.94 3.70 -3.61
N GLY A 154 -8.62 3.65 -3.57
CA GLY A 154 -7.87 2.41 -3.76
C GLY A 154 -6.44 2.54 -3.24
N ILE A 155 -5.74 1.42 -3.16
CA ILE A 155 -4.34 1.36 -2.72
C ILE A 155 -3.48 2.11 -3.74
N PRO A 156 -2.60 3.04 -3.31
CA PRO A 156 -1.82 3.86 -4.24
C PRO A 156 -0.82 3.06 -5.08
N ASN A 157 -0.04 2.18 -4.45
CA ASN A 157 1.13 1.55 -5.06
C ASN A 157 1.55 0.24 -4.39
N HIS A 158 2.65 -0.34 -4.86
CA HIS A 158 3.18 -1.62 -4.36
C HIS A 158 3.67 -1.52 -2.92
N GLU A 159 4.33 -0.42 -2.52
CA GLU A 159 4.81 -0.23 -1.16
C GLU A 159 3.69 -0.35 -0.13
N VAL A 160 2.60 0.38 -0.36
CA VAL A 160 1.45 0.39 0.55
C VAL A 160 0.72 -0.95 0.52
N ARG A 161 0.62 -1.58 -0.65
CA ARG A 161 0.02 -2.92 -0.77
C ARG A 161 0.81 -3.95 0.03
N GLN A 162 2.13 -3.96 -0.09
CA GLN A 162 3.00 -4.84 0.67
C GLN A 162 2.86 -4.60 2.17
N ALA A 163 2.88 -3.35 2.61
CA ALA A 163 2.69 -2.98 4.02
C ALA A 163 1.36 -3.47 4.59
N LEU A 164 0.27 -3.35 3.83
CA LEU A 164 -1.05 -3.86 4.21
C LEU A 164 -1.04 -5.39 4.35
N TYR A 165 -0.45 -6.10 3.41
CA TYR A 165 -0.37 -7.55 3.45
C TYR A 165 0.46 -8.05 4.63
N GLU A 166 1.65 -7.48 4.85
CA GLU A 166 2.52 -7.83 5.99
C GLU A 166 1.84 -7.61 7.34
N MET A 167 0.98 -6.60 7.43
CA MET A 167 0.24 -6.29 8.65
C MET A 167 -0.93 -7.25 8.89
N VAL A 168 -1.67 -7.62 7.84
CA VAL A 168 -2.88 -8.42 7.95
C VAL A 168 -2.58 -9.92 8.04
N LEU A 169 -1.50 -10.37 7.39
CA LEU A 169 -1.14 -11.79 7.33
C LEU A 169 -0.98 -12.45 8.72
N PRO A 170 -0.27 -11.86 9.70
CA PRO A 170 -0.16 -12.44 11.04
C PRO A 170 -1.50 -12.60 11.74
N ALA A 171 -2.41 -11.64 11.56
CA ALA A 171 -3.75 -11.69 12.13
C ALA A 171 -4.61 -12.79 11.49
N LEU A 172 -4.47 -13.01 10.19
CA LEU A 172 -5.18 -14.06 9.45
C LEU A 172 -4.63 -15.45 9.76
N ALA A 173 -3.32 -15.59 9.88
CA ALA A 173 -2.67 -16.88 10.10
C ALA A 173 -2.67 -17.32 11.57
N MET A 174 -3.10 -16.48 12.54
CA MET A 174 -3.00 -16.72 13.98
C MET A 174 -1.59 -17.13 14.44
N ARG A 175 -0.56 -16.75 13.71
CA ARG A 175 0.85 -17.04 13.96
C ARG A 175 1.59 -15.77 14.41
N LYS A 176 2.75 -15.97 15.04
CA LYS A 176 3.67 -14.87 15.28
C LYS A 176 4.21 -14.37 13.94
N GLY A 177 4.30 -13.06 13.74
CA GLY A 177 4.80 -12.47 12.51
C GLY A 177 6.19 -12.97 12.09
N SER A 178 7.08 -13.27 13.08
CA SER A 178 8.40 -13.84 12.83
C SER A 178 8.38 -15.21 12.11
N ASP A 179 7.39 -16.05 12.44
CA ASP A 179 7.30 -17.41 11.86
C ASP A 179 6.85 -17.33 10.39
N ILE A 180 5.98 -16.37 10.09
CA ILE A 180 5.50 -16.13 8.73
C ILE A 180 6.60 -15.52 7.87
N GLN A 181 7.32 -14.53 8.37
CA GLN A 181 8.45 -13.91 7.67
C GLN A 181 9.54 -14.93 7.34
N SER A 182 9.87 -15.83 8.28
CA SER A 182 10.83 -16.89 8.03
C SER A 182 10.37 -17.85 6.94
N ALA A 183 9.10 -18.27 6.99
CA ALA A 183 8.53 -19.16 5.97
C ALA A 183 8.47 -18.49 4.58
N GLN A 184 8.15 -17.21 4.52
CA GLN A 184 8.17 -16.42 3.29
C GLN A 184 9.59 -16.29 2.73
N ALA A 185 10.58 -15.99 3.57
CA ALA A 185 11.98 -15.91 3.15
C ALA A 185 12.47 -17.24 2.54
N PHE A 186 12.15 -18.38 3.16
CA PHE A 186 12.51 -19.69 2.61
C PHE A 186 11.75 -20.00 1.31
N LEU A 187 10.49 -19.62 1.19
CA LEU A 187 9.73 -19.78 -0.04
C LEU A 187 10.38 -18.97 -1.18
N ASN A 188 10.68 -17.69 -0.94
CA ASN A 188 11.29 -16.81 -1.92
C ASN A 188 12.69 -17.33 -2.34
N LEU A 189 13.50 -17.81 -1.39
CA LEU A 189 14.81 -18.40 -1.68
C LEU A 189 14.68 -19.64 -2.58
N ASN A 190 13.71 -20.52 -2.32
CA ASN A 190 13.50 -21.71 -3.14
C ASN A 190 12.97 -21.35 -4.54
N LEU A 191 12.09 -20.34 -4.65
CA LEU A 191 11.63 -19.83 -5.95
C LEU A 191 12.78 -19.22 -6.74
N TYR A 192 13.61 -18.40 -6.10
CA TYR A 192 14.79 -17.78 -6.75
C TYR A 192 15.78 -18.83 -7.26
N ASN A 193 16.02 -19.88 -6.48
CA ASN A 193 16.93 -20.97 -6.85
C ASN A 193 16.30 -22.01 -7.82
N GLY A 194 15.05 -21.79 -8.27
CA GLY A 194 14.34 -22.71 -9.15
C GLY A 194 13.92 -24.04 -8.51
N ASN A 195 13.98 -24.14 -7.16
CA ASN A 195 13.59 -25.34 -6.43
C ASN A 195 12.07 -25.38 -6.21
N MET A 196 11.32 -25.54 -7.30
CA MET A 196 9.86 -25.53 -7.28
C MET A 196 9.21 -26.58 -6.36
N PRO A 197 9.72 -27.84 -6.28
CA PRO A 197 9.11 -28.82 -5.39
C PRO A 197 9.09 -28.38 -3.91
N GLU A 198 10.21 -27.85 -3.41
CA GLU A 198 10.30 -27.38 -2.03
C GLU A 198 9.55 -26.06 -1.81
N ALA A 199 9.56 -25.15 -2.79
CA ALA A 199 8.74 -23.95 -2.77
C ALA A 199 7.24 -24.29 -2.63
N MET A 200 6.75 -25.24 -3.44
CA MET A 200 5.35 -25.66 -3.40
C MET A 200 4.99 -26.39 -2.10
N LYS A 201 5.92 -27.16 -1.52
CA LYS A 201 5.73 -27.79 -0.22
C LYS A 201 5.60 -26.75 0.90
N GLN A 202 6.43 -25.71 0.88
CA GLN A 202 6.37 -24.63 1.85
C GLN A 202 5.10 -23.79 1.68
N LEU A 203 4.70 -23.49 0.44
CA LEU A 203 3.45 -22.79 0.15
C LEU A 203 2.24 -23.60 0.70
N LYS A 204 2.20 -24.90 0.46
CA LYS A 204 1.16 -25.79 1.01
C LYS A 204 1.13 -25.78 2.54
N ALA A 205 2.30 -25.78 3.19
CA ALA A 205 2.38 -25.73 4.65
C ALA A 205 1.85 -24.39 5.20
N LEU A 206 2.21 -23.26 4.58
CA LEU A 206 1.70 -21.94 4.95
C LEU A 206 0.18 -21.83 4.80
N VAL A 207 -0.37 -22.37 3.71
CA VAL A 207 -1.81 -22.38 3.45
C VAL A 207 -2.55 -23.34 4.39
N ALA A 208 -2.00 -24.53 4.68
CA ALA A 208 -2.62 -25.54 5.53
C ALA A 208 -2.72 -25.11 7.00
N ASP A 209 -1.79 -24.29 7.45
CA ASP A 209 -1.74 -23.79 8.83
C ASP A 209 -2.71 -22.65 9.13
N VAL A 210 -3.44 -22.18 8.12
CA VAL A 210 -4.48 -21.15 8.33
C VAL A 210 -5.71 -21.81 8.97
N PRO A 211 -6.06 -21.46 10.23
CA PRO A 211 -7.12 -22.16 10.95
C PRO A 211 -8.48 -21.97 10.29
N TYR A 212 -9.18 -23.06 10.02
CA TYR A 212 -10.59 -23.03 9.58
C TYR A 212 -11.53 -22.43 10.63
N SER A 213 -11.09 -22.34 11.89
CA SER A 213 -11.86 -21.83 13.03
C SER A 213 -11.84 -20.31 13.17
N ASN A 214 -11.05 -19.61 12.36
CA ASN A 214 -11.08 -18.15 12.37
C ASN A 214 -12.41 -17.66 11.77
N LYS A 215 -13.28 -17.06 12.59
CA LYS A 215 -14.61 -16.57 12.17
C LYS A 215 -14.53 -15.59 10.98
N LYS A 216 -13.45 -14.79 10.91
CA LYS A 216 -13.20 -13.85 9.80
C LYS A 216 -12.88 -14.57 8.47
N LEU A 217 -12.11 -15.68 8.55
CA LEU A 217 -11.79 -16.50 7.38
C LEU A 217 -12.93 -17.48 7.03
N ALA A 218 -13.74 -17.88 7.99
CA ALA A 218 -14.89 -18.75 7.75
C ALA A 218 -16.01 -18.07 6.94
N SER A 219 -16.08 -16.73 6.98
CA SER A 219 -17.02 -15.94 6.17
C SER A 219 -16.53 -15.67 4.74
N MET A 220 -15.26 -15.97 4.44
CA MET A 220 -14.69 -15.83 3.10
C MET A 220 -14.91 -17.10 2.29
N ASP A 221 -15.15 -16.94 0.98
CA ASP A 221 -15.08 -18.02 0.01
C ASP A 221 -13.67 -18.67 0.04
N MET A 222 -13.60 -19.99 -0.18
CA MET A 222 -12.34 -20.74 -0.19
C MET A 222 -11.34 -20.18 -1.19
N GLU A 223 -11.80 -19.81 -2.39
CA GLU A 223 -10.96 -19.23 -3.44
C GLU A 223 -10.39 -17.87 -3.01
N GLU A 224 -11.20 -17.03 -2.41
CA GLU A 224 -10.79 -15.72 -1.90
C GLU A 224 -9.73 -15.84 -0.80
N ARG A 225 -9.91 -16.79 0.11
CA ARG A 225 -8.96 -17.10 1.18
C ARG A 225 -7.60 -17.53 0.62
N TYR A 226 -7.59 -18.48 -0.33
CA TYR A 226 -6.35 -18.93 -0.96
C TYR A 226 -5.69 -17.82 -1.77
N ARG A 227 -6.45 -17.04 -2.51
CA ARG A 227 -5.92 -15.90 -3.28
C ARG A 227 -5.26 -14.87 -2.36
N LEU A 228 -5.87 -14.53 -1.22
CA LEU A 228 -5.30 -13.62 -0.24
C LEU A 228 -3.97 -14.14 0.32
N ILE A 229 -3.95 -15.39 0.78
CA ILE A 229 -2.74 -16.01 1.34
C ILE A 229 -1.62 -16.07 0.31
N ILE A 230 -1.91 -16.56 -0.89
CA ILE A 230 -0.93 -16.69 -1.97
C ILE A 230 -0.40 -15.31 -2.40
N SER A 231 -1.27 -14.32 -2.59
CA SER A 231 -0.83 -12.97 -2.96
C SER A 231 0.02 -12.30 -1.89
N THR A 232 -0.27 -12.58 -0.61
CA THR A 232 0.52 -12.05 0.51
C THR A 232 1.90 -12.72 0.64
N ILE A 233 2.01 -13.97 0.22
CA ILE A 233 3.26 -14.75 0.33
C ILE A 233 4.18 -14.48 -0.86
N LEU A 234 3.62 -14.17 -2.05
CA LEU A 234 4.38 -14.00 -3.30
C LEU A 234 4.71 -12.54 -3.65
N ASN A 235 4.19 -11.58 -2.89
CA ASN A 235 4.59 -10.17 -2.97
C ASN A 235 5.67 -9.86 -1.92
#